data_ce402ebeed4028e09db36ebc7fda1dfb
#
_entry.id   ce402ebeed4028e09db36ebc7fda1dfb
#
_cell.length_a   1.000
_cell.length_b   1.000
_cell.length_c   1.000
_cell.angle_alpha   90.00
_cell.angle_beta   90.00
_cell.angle_gamma   90.00
#
_symmetry.space_group_name_H-M   'P 1'
#
loop_
_entity.id
_entity.type
_entity.pdbx_description
1 polymer ?
#
loop_
_entity_poly.entity_id
_entity_poly.type
_entity_poly.pdbx_seq_one_letter_code
_entity_poly.pdbx_strand_id
1 'polypeptide(L)'
;MTKKTIMLCATLFVFFAATAFALCKSSNDKSMKLSDVQRTEKILFVNGSPNRDGNTATLAKELLEGKEYETIALTDYRINFYGQTLDGDQFDEVYKKMKEADVVVMGSPVYWHNICASMRTLLERFYGPIEPGSFKGKKLFFLYQGAAPTKMMIDDGEYTMSRFAGMYGFSYEGMATNKSEAKVLRSKL
;
A
#
# COMPACT_ATOMS: atom_id res chain seq x y z
N MET A 1 -76.48 -18.90 -1.43
CA MET A 1 -75.42 -17.97 -1.74
C MET A 1 -75.47 -17.62 -3.26
N THR A 2 -75.79 -16.40 -3.61
CA THR A 2 -76.06 -15.99 -4.98
C THR A 2 -74.76 -15.71 -5.77
N LYS A 3 -74.76 -16.00 -7.07
CA LYS A 3 -73.60 -15.80 -8.00
C LYS A 3 -72.89 -14.42 -7.90
N LYS A 4 -73.55 -13.37 -7.40
CA LYS A 4 -73.04 -12.06 -7.17
C LYS A 4 -72.02 -11.98 -5.98
N THR A 5 -72.17 -12.81 -4.94
CA THR A 5 -71.29 -12.81 -3.78
C THR A 5 -69.93 -13.50 -4.09
N ILE A 6 -69.94 -14.47 -5.03
CA ILE A 6 -68.72 -15.16 -5.47
C ILE A 6 -67.85 -14.26 -6.35
N MET A 7 -68.51 -13.40 -7.16
CA MET A 7 -67.79 -12.50 -8.08
C MET A 7 -67.08 -11.32 -7.33
N LEU A 8 -67.65 -10.92 -6.16
CA LEU A 8 -67.04 -9.84 -5.35
C LEU A 8 -65.80 -10.31 -4.58
N CYS A 9 -65.77 -11.58 -4.17
CA CYS A 9 -64.57 -12.16 -3.53
C CYS A 9 -63.41 -12.37 -4.51
N ALA A 10 -63.71 -12.73 -5.78
CA ALA A 10 -62.67 -12.95 -6.77
C ALA A 10 -61.94 -11.63 -7.19
N THR A 11 -62.67 -10.54 -7.24
CA THR A 11 -62.08 -9.23 -7.57
C THR A 11 -61.24 -8.63 -6.44
N LEU A 12 -61.59 -8.90 -5.17
CA LEU A 12 -60.80 -8.46 -4.03
C LEU A 12 -59.45 -9.23 -3.92
N PHE A 13 -59.44 -10.52 -4.28
CA PHE A 13 -58.23 -11.35 -4.22
C PHE A 13 -57.19 -10.95 -5.30
N VAL A 14 -57.63 -10.52 -6.48
CA VAL A 14 -56.75 -10.09 -7.57
C VAL A 14 -56.09 -8.72 -7.24
N PHE A 15 -56.79 -7.82 -6.55
CA PHE A 15 -56.22 -6.52 -6.15
C PHE A 15 -55.20 -6.69 -5.02
N PHE A 16 -55.34 -7.65 -4.12
CA PHE A 16 -54.40 -7.89 -3.03
C PHE A 16 -53.07 -8.54 -3.55
N ALA A 17 -53.18 -9.41 -4.56
CA ALA A 17 -52.02 -10.04 -5.20
C ALA A 17 -51.19 -9.03 -6.01
N ALA A 18 -51.83 -8.06 -6.68
CA ALA A 18 -51.14 -7.05 -7.46
C ALA A 18 -50.39 -6.04 -6.59
N THR A 19 -50.94 -5.66 -5.42
CA THR A 19 -50.27 -4.75 -4.48
C THR A 19 -49.10 -5.41 -3.74
N ALA A 20 -49.19 -6.70 -3.40
CA ALA A 20 -48.10 -7.47 -2.80
C ALA A 20 -46.91 -7.62 -3.81
N PHE A 21 -47.22 -7.82 -5.09
CA PHE A 21 -46.18 -7.93 -6.13
C PHE A 21 -45.47 -6.59 -6.42
N ALA A 22 -46.19 -5.46 -6.34
CA ALA A 22 -45.64 -4.13 -6.50
C ALA A 22 -44.75 -3.73 -5.29
N LEU A 23 -45.13 -4.12 -4.07
CA LEU A 23 -44.32 -3.89 -2.85
C LEU A 23 -43.07 -4.78 -2.81
N CYS A 24 -43.11 -6.00 -3.36
CA CYS A 24 -41.96 -6.89 -3.43
C CYS A 24 -40.94 -6.43 -4.50
N LYS A 25 -41.41 -5.74 -5.57
CA LYS A 25 -40.52 -5.19 -6.61
C LYS A 25 -39.81 -3.90 -6.17
N SER A 26 -40.37 -3.15 -5.22
CA SER A 26 -39.80 -1.94 -4.68
C SER A 26 -38.74 -2.20 -3.59
N SER A 27 -38.77 -3.37 -2.94
CA SER A 27 -37.78 -3.73 -1.91
C SER A 27 -36.51 -4.40 -2.48
N ASN A 28 -36.51 -4.81 -3.75
CA ASN A 28 -35.36 -5.47 -4.37
C ASN A 28 -34.38 -4.49 -5.05
N ASP A 29 -34.68 -3.19 -5.06
CA ASP A 29 -33.81 -2.18 -5.70
C ASP A 29 -32.91 -1.43 -4.70
N LYS A 30 -32.84 -1.94 -3.45
CA LYS A 30 -31.89 -1.49 -2.41
C LYS A 30 -30.93 -2.57 -1.96
N SER A 31 -30.67 -3.59 -2.74
CA SER A 31 -29.44 -4.35 -2.61
C SER A 31 -28.31 -3.49 -3.18
N MET A 32 -27.91 -2.48 -2.43
CA MET A 32 -26.61 -1.84 -2.58
C MET A 32 -25.59 -2.97 -2.72
N LYS A 33 -25.05 -3.11 -3.94
CA LYS A 33 -24.04 -4.12 -4.22
C LYS A 33 -22.92 -3.96 -3.18
N LEU A 34 -22.75 -4.96 -2.33
CA LEU A 34 -21.65 -5.06 -1.36
C LEU A 34 -20.26 -5.03 -2.04
N SER A 35 -20.22 -4.94 -3.39
CA SER A 35 -19.04 -4.89 -4.24
C SER A 35 -18.39 -3.50 -4.33
N ASP A 36 -19.03 -2.43 -3.84
CA ASP A 36 -18.52 -1.06 -3.92
C ASP A 36 -18.01 -0.50 -2.57
N VAL A 37 -17.66 -1.38 -1.63
CA VAL A 37 -16.75 -0.97 -0.57
C VAL A 37 -15.38 -0.82 -1.24
N GLN A 38 -15.06 0.41 -1.69
CA GLN A 38 -13.72 0.76 -2.15
C GLN A 38 -12.74 0.37 -1.03
N ARG A 39 -12.00 -0.73 -1.24
CA ARG A 39 -10.91 -1.13 -0.35
C ARG A 39 -9.92 0.03 -0.31
N THR A 40 -9.76 0.64 0.85
CA THR A 40 -8.75 1.68 1.06
C THR A 40 -7.37 1.11 0.76
N GLU A 41 -6.62 1.74 -0.14
CA GLU A 41 -5.27 1.35 -0.51
C GLU A 41 -4.37 1.40 0.73
N LYS A 42 -3.72 0.30 1.06
CA LYS A 42 -2.83 0.20 2.22
C LYS A 42 -1.46 0.74 1.85
N ILE A 43 -1.02 1.79 2.51
CA ILE A 43 0.28 2.42 2.28
C ILE A 43 1.19 2.17 3.48
N LEU A 44 2.41 1.69 3.21
CA LEU A 44 3.45 1.49 4.20
C LEU A 44 4.67 2.36 3.89
N PHE A 45 5.06 3.21 4.84
CA PHE A 45 6.34 3.90 4.81
C PHE A 45 7.38 3.14 5.62
N VAL A 46 8.43 2.67 4.94
CA VAL A 46 9.60 1.98 5.52
C VAL A 46 10.73 2.99 5.68
N ASN A 47 10.92 3.49 6.89
CA ASN A 47 11.92 4.51 7.20
C ASN A 47 13.25 3.86 7.61
N GLY A 48 14.29 4.01 6.77
CA GLY A 48 15.66 3.58 7.09
C GLY A 48 16.45 4.59 7.94
N SER A 49 15.92 5.81 8.14
CA SER A 49 16.60 6.83 8.95
C SER A 49 16.52 6.51 10.43
N PRO A 50 17.61 6.69 11.21
CA PRO A 50 17.56 6.64 12.67
C PRO A 50 16.79 7.82 13.27
N ASN A 51 16.60 8.91 12.50
CA ASN A 51 15.82 10.06 12.92
C ASN A 51 14.38 9.92 12.40
N ARG A 52 13.44 9.60 13.31
CA ARG A 52 12.04 9.33 12.98
C ARG A 52 11.33 10.52 12.36
N ASP A 53 11.67 11.75 12.78
CA ASP A 53 11.07 13.01 12.31
C ASP A 53 12.03 13.84 11.45
N GLY A 54 13.08 13.20 10.92
CA GLY A 54 14.09 13.86 10.10
C GLY A 54 13.63 14.15 8.67
N ASN A 55 14.61 14.51 7.83
CA ASN A 55 14.35 14.91 6.45
C ASN A 55 13.68 13.80 5.61
N THR A 56 14.05 12.52 5.85
CA THR A 56 13.44 11.39 5.16
C THR A 56 11.94 11.29 5.48
N ALA A 57 11.57 11.41 6.76
CA ALA A 57 10.17 11.43 7.17
C ALA A 57 9.42 12.68 6.65
N THR A 58 10.10 13.81 6.56
CA THR A 58 9.54 15.02 5.97
C THR A 58 9.19 14.83 4.49
N LEU A 59 10.03 14.14 3.71
CA LEU A 59 9.72 13.79 2.33
C LEU A 59 8.54 12.81 2.23
N ALA A 60 8.44 11.86 3.18
CA ALA A 60 7.30 10.95 3.23
C ALA A 60 5.99 11.69 3.52
N LYS A 61 5.99 12.63 4.46
CA LYS A 61 4.83 13.49 4.74
C LYS A 61 4.42 14.31 3.51
N GLU A 62 5.38 14.80 2.73
CA GLU A 62 5.11 15.54 1.50
C GLU A 62 4.53 14.64 0.40
N LEU A 63 5.12 13.45 0.17
CA LEU A 63 4.63 12.48 -0.81
C LEU A 63 3.21 12.00 -0.45
N LEU A 64 2.97 11.69 0.82
CA LEU A 64 1.76 11.05 1.33
C LEU A 64 0.73 12.04 1.89
N GLU A 65 0.84 13.32 1.58
CA GLU A 65 -0.10 14.33 2.06
C GLU A 65 -1.55 13.97 1.70
N GLY A 66 -2.43 13.96 2.70
CA GLY A 66 -3.84 13.61 2.55
C GLY A 66 -4.13 12.11 2.47
N LYS A 67 -3.13 11.25 2.69
CA LYS A 67 -3.29 9.79 2.74
C LYS A 67 -3.08 9.25 4.16
N GLU A 68 -3.84 8.21 4.49
CA GLU A 68 -3.58 7.40 5.68
C GLU A 68 -2.49 6.37 5.36
N TYR A 69 -1.48 6.25 6.21
CA TYR A 69 -0.38 5.30 6.03
C TYR A 69 0.21 4.82 7.35
N GLU A 70 0.72 3.60 7.34
CA GLU A 70 1.52 3.05 8.43
C GLU A 70 2.99 3.42 8.23
N THR A 71 3.71 3.68 9.33
CA THR A 71 5.17 3.89 9.31
C THR A 71 5.85 2.84 10.15
N ILE A 72 6.90 2.21 9.60
CA ILE A 72 7.86 1.42 10.34
C ILE A 72 9.24 2.07 10.26
N ALA A 73 9.94 2.17 11.39
CA ALA A 73 11.33 2.60 11.43
C ALA A 73 12.22 1.36 11.53
N LEU A 74 13.12 1.15 10.57
CA LEU A 74 13.98 -0.04 10.56
C LEU A 74 14.89 -0.15 11.78
N THR A 75 15.15 0.98 12.45
CA THR A 75 15.92 1.01 13.71
C THR A 75 15.20 0.38 14.90
N ASP A 76 13.90 0.11 14.79
CA ASP A 76 13.11 -0.57 15.83
C ASP A 76 13.15 -2.08 15.71
N TYR A 77 13.64 -2.58 14.59
CA TYR A 77 13.68 -3.99 14.25
C TYR A 77 15.11 -4.52 14.29
N ARG A 78 15.28 -5.67 14.94
CA ARG A 78 16.52 -6.43 14.84
C ARG A 78 16.49 -7.22 13.53
N ILE A 79 17.21 -6.74 12.53
CA ILE A 79 17.37 -7.44 11.26
C ILE A 79 18.82 -7.90 11.14
N ASN A 80 19.04 -9.21 11.13
CA ASN A 80 20.37 -9.79 10.95
C ASN A 80 20.90 -9.46 9.54
N PHE A 81 22.21 -9.35 9.39
CA PHE A 81 22.82 -9.22 8.08
C PHE A 81 22.59 -10.49 7.25
N TYR A 82 22.64 -10.36 5.95
CA TYR A 82 22.61 -11.55 5.08
C TYR A 82 23.70 -12.54 5.48
N GLY A 83 23.32 -13.79 5.71
CA GLY A 83 24.20 -14.85 6.20
C GLY A 83 24.39 -14.95 7.71
N GLN A 84 23.86 -14.01 8.52
CA GLN A 84 23.80 -14.16 9.97
C GLN A 84 22.58 -14.98 10.43
N THR A 85 22.75 -15.72 11.54
CA THR A 85 21.71 -16.55 12.15
C THR A 85 21.65 -16.28 13.67
N LEU A 86 21.50 -15.00 14.05
CA LEU A 86 21.36 -14.60 15.45
C LEU A 86 19.89 -14.64 15.86
N ASP A 87 19.65 -15.05 17.11
CA ASP A 87 18.29 -15.09 17.68
C ASP A 87 17.60 -13.73 17.68
N GLY A 88 16.28 -13.73 17.55
CA GLY A 88 15.45 -12.53 17.59
C GLY A 88 15.47 -11.70 16.29
N ASP A 89 15.76 -12.33 15.18
CA ASP A 89 15.64 -11.70 13.84
C ASP A 89 14.19 -11.38 13.51
N GLN A 90 13.91 -10.14 13.17
CA GLN A 90 12.56 -9.63 12.87
C GLN A 90 12.36 -9.28 11.37
N PHE A 91 13.20 -9.83 10.50
CA PHE A 91 13.04 -9.61 9.05
C PHE A 91 11.66 -10.03 8.57
N ASP A 92 11.16 -11.18 9.03
CA ASP A 92 9.86 -11.72 8.59
C ASP A 92 8.68 -10.81 8.99
N GLU A 93 8.77 -10.10 10.13
CA GLU A 93 7.76 -9.12 10.52
C GLU A 93 7.71 -7.95 9.55
N VAL A 94 8.87 -7.40 9.20
CA VAL A 94 8.99 -6.29 8.22
C VAL A 94 8.52 -6.75 6.84
N TYR A 95 8.97 -7.92 6.39
CA TYR A 95 8.55 -8.51 5.13
C TYR A 95 7.03 -8.69 5.05
N LYS A 96 6.41 -9.23 6.10
CA LYS A 96 4.95 -9.42 6.19
C LYS A 96 4.21 -8.09 6.04
N LYS A 97 4.62 -7.04 6.74
CA LYS A 97 4.02 -5.70 6.60
C LYS A 97 4.14 -5.16 5.18
N MET A 98 5.30 -5.33 4.55
CA MET A 98 5.50 -4.96 3.14
C MET A 98 4.58 -5.76 2.20
N LYS A 99 4.36 -7.05 2.47
CA LYS A 99 3.45 -7.90 1.68
C LYS A 99 1.98 -7.52 1.84
N GLU A 100 1.58 -6.99 2.98
CA GLU A 100 0.20 -6.56 3.26
C GLU A 100 -0.14 -5.19 2.64
N ALA A 101 0.88 -4.36 2.37
CA ALA A 101 0.70 -3.06 1.74
C ALA A 101 0.44 -3.19 0.22
N ASP A 102 -0.34 -2.28 -0.34
CA ASP A 102 -0.54 -2.10 -1.78
C ASP A 102 0.52 -1.14 -2.35
N VAL A 103 0.93 -0.17 -1.53
CA VAL A 103 1.97 0.81 -1.83
C VAL A 103 3.05 0.75 -0.75
N VAL A 104 4.30 0.61 -1.15
CA VAL A 104 5.46 0.69 -0.27
C VAL A 104 6.26 1.94 -0.62
N VAL A 105 6.51 2.78 0.37
CA VAL A 105 7.42 3.92 0.27
C VAL A 105 8.66 3.59 1.05
N MET A 106 9.80 3.45 0.40
CA MET A 106 11.09 3.25 1.07
C MET A 106 11.82 4.57 1.21
N GLY A 107 12.31 4.87 2.41
CA GLY A 107 13.03 6.10 2.67
C GLY A 107 14.42 5.84 3.26
N SER A 108 15.45 6.40 2.63
CA SER A 108 16.84 6.28 3.08
C SER A 108 17.56 7.63 3.08
N PRO A 109 18.24 8.00 4.15
CA PRO A 109 19.27 9.04 4.06
C PRO A 109 20.47 8.54 3.25
N VAL A 110 21.22 9.49 2.65
CA VAL A 110 22.53 9.22 2.07
C VAL A 110 23.56 9.21 3.19
N TYR A 111 24.07 8.04 3.53
CA TYR A 111 25.16 7.86 4.47
C TYR A 111 26.33 7.18 3.77
N TRP A 112 27.55 7.74 3.94
CA TRP A 112 28.74 7.22 3.28
C TRP A 112 28.52 6.93 1.78
N HIS A 113 28.00 7.95 1.09
CA HIS A 113 27.81 7.99 -0.37
C HIS A 113 26.75 7.00 -0.93
N ASN A 114 25.98 6.29 -0.07
CA ASN A 114 24.98 5.33 -0.53
C ASN A 114 23.77 5.29 0.41
N ILE A 115 22.82 4.38 0.16
CA ILE A 115 21.70 4.11 1.06
C ILE A 115 22.23 3.71 2.43
N CYS A 116 21.49 4.07 3.48
CA CYS A 116 21.90 3.77 4.86
C CYS A 116 21.95 2.26 5.14
N ALA A 117 22.73 1.87 6.14
CA ALA A 117 22.98 0.47 6.49
C ALA A 117 21.69 -0.31 6.78
N SER A 118 20.74 0.27 7.53
CA SER A 118 19.45 -0.39 7.83
C SER A 118 18.66 -0.71 6.55
N MET A 119 18.61 0.20 5.59
CA MET A 119 17.97 -0.04 4.30
C MET A 119 18.75 -1.08 3.49
N ARG A 120 20.08 -1.01 3.44
CA ARG A 120 20.92 -1.99 2.76
C ARG A 120 20.71 -3.39 3.34
N THR A 121 20.73 -3.52 4.66
CA THR A 121 20.48 -4.79 5.35
C THR A 121 19.11 -5.36 4.97
N LEU A 122 18.07 -4.53 4.97
CA LEU A 122 16.73 -4.98 4.55
C LEU A 122 16.76 -5.53 3.12
N LEU A 123 17.33 -4.79 2.15
CA LEU A 123 17.37 -5.23 0.75
C LEU A 123 18.15 -6.54 0.58
N GLU A 124 19.29 -6.69 1.26
CA GLU A 124 20.14 -7.89 1.16
C GLU A 124 19.44 -9.13 1.74
N ARG A 125 18.57 -8.97 2.72
CA ARG A 125 17.80 -10.08 3.30
C ARG A 125 16.74 -10.67 2.36
N PHE A 126 16.46 -10.00 1.25
CA PHE A 126 15.60 -10.58 0.20
C PHE A 126 16.33 -11.63 -0.63
N TYR A 127 17.68 -11.65 -0.65
CA TYR A 127 18.42 -12.69 -1.36
C TYR A 127 18.18 -14.07 -0.76
N GLY A 128 17.77 -15.03 -1.59
CA GLY A 128 17.53 -16.41 -1.25
C GLY A 128 16.12 -16.69 -0.71
N PRO A 129 15.65 -16.16 0.41
CA PRO A 129 14.36 -16.56 0.97
C PRO A 129 13.15 -15.97 0.23
N ILE A 130 13.33 -14.87 -0.50
CA ILE A 130 12.20 -14.17 -1.15
C ILE A 130 12.21 -14.42 -2.66
N GLU A 131 11.13 -15.01 -3.15
CA GLU A 131 10.97 -15.32 -4.56
C GLU A 131 10.87 -14.06 -5.43
N PRO A 132 11.55 -14.02 -6.60
CA PRO A 132 11.38 -12.97 -7.59
C PRO A 132 9.90 -12.77 -7.95
N GLY A 133 9.49 -11.52 -8.14
CA GLY A 133 8.11 -11.19 -8.51
C GLY A 133 7.09 -11.27 -7.37
N SER A 134 7.53 -11.53 -6.11
CA SER A 134 6.63 -11.69 -4.96
C SER A 134 5.80 -10.44 -4.62
N PHE A 135 6.14 -9.27 -5.17
CA PHE A 135 5.41 -8.00 -4.99
C PHE A 135 4.68 -7.54 -6.26
N LYS A 136 4.42 -8.43 -7.19
CA LYS A 136 3.68 -8.09 -8.42
C LYS A 136 2.34 -7.43 -8.10
N GLY A 137 2.07 -6.29 -8.78
CA GLY A 137 0.86 -5.50 -8.60
C GLY A 137 0.92 -4.47 -7.47
N LYS A 138 2.07 -4.34 -6.79
CA LYS A 138 2.29 -3.32 -5.76
C LYS A 138 3.18 -2.20 -6.27
N LYS A 139 2.95 -0.97 -5.79
CA LYS A 139 3.76 0.20 -6.14
C LYS A 139 4.94 0.35 -5.18
N LEU A 140 6.07 0.84 -5.69
CA LEU A 140 7.23 1.23 -4.89
C LEU A 140 7.65 2.66 -5.21
N PHE A 141 7.72 3.49 -4.17
CA PHE A 141 8.28 4.84 -4.20
C PHE A 141 9.57 4.87 -3.40
N PHE A 142 10.54 5.67 -3.84
CA PHE A 142 11.80 5.83 -3.11
C PHE A 142 12.05 7.28 -2.72
N LEU A 143 12.41 7.49 -1.45
CA LEU A 143 12.78 8.80 -0.90
C LEU A 143 14.26 8.75 -0.50
N TYR A 144 15.09 9.54 -1.16
CA TYR A 144 16.54 9.45 -1.01
C TYR A 144 17.15 10.83 -0.89
N GLN A 145 17.62 11.18 0.30
CA GLN A 145 18.09 12.54 0.57
C GLN A 145 19.36 12.57 1.42
N GLY A 146 20.17 13.62 1.24
CA GLY A 146 21.35 13.90 2.01
C GLY A 146 21.63 15.40 2.06
N ALA A 147 22.63 15.83 2.85
CA ALA A 147 22.98 17.24 2.99
C ALA A 147 23.52 17.84 1.68
N ALA A 148 24.34 17.10 0.94
CA ALA A 148 24.91 17.52 -0.34
C ALA A 148 25.30 16.30 -1.19
N PRO A 149 24.32 15.49 -1.63
CA PRO A 149 24.61 14.31 -2.42
C PRO A 149 25.08 14.72 -3.81
N THR A 150 26.13 14.07 -4.30
CA THR A 150 26.56 14.23 -5.69
C THR A 150 25.60 13.52 -6.65
N LYS A 151 25.63 13.87 -7.93
CA LYS A 151 24.84 13.19 -8.95
C LYS A 151 25.09 11.68 -8.95
N MET A 152 26.33 11.26 -8.80
CA MET A 152 26.70 9.83 -8.75
C MET A 152 26.00 9.11 -7.60
N MET A 153 25.97 9.70 -6.39
CA MET A 153 25.27 9.11 -5.24
C MET A 153 23.77 8.94 -5.49
N ILE A 154 23.17 9.95 -6.12
CA ILE A 154 21.73 9.92 -6.48
C ILE A 154 21.48 8.82 -7.52
N ASP A 155 22.27 8.76 -8.58
CA ASP A 155 22.15 7.76 -9.64
C ASP A 155 22.32 6.33 -9.08
N ASP A 156 23.26 6.10 -8.16
CA ASP A 156 23.49 4.79 -7.51
C ASP A 156 22.32 4.37 -6.63
N GLY A 157 21.71 5.30 -5.90
CA GLY A 157 20.51 5.05 -5.10
C GLY A 157 19.32 4.67 -5.98
N GLU A 158 19.10 5.44 -7.05
CA GLU A 158 18.07 5.17 -8.05
C GLU A 158 18.27 3.81 -8.71
N TYR A 159 19.48 3.53 -9.18
CA TYR A 159 19.82 2.24 -9.78
C TYR A 159 19.52 1.08 -8.82
N THR A 160 20.01 1.18 -7.57
CA THR A 160 19.81 0.14 -6.56
C THR A 160 18.32 -0.15 -6.33
N MET A 161 17.52 0.90 -6.13
CA MET A 161 16.11 0.73 -5.80
C MET A 161 15.28 0.27 -7.01
N SER A 162 15.55 0.78 -8.20
CA SER A 162 14.88 0.35 -9.42
C SER A 162 15.18 -1.12 -9.75
N ARG A 163 16.42 -1.58 -9.52
CA ARG A 163 16.80 -2.98 -9.68
C ARG A 163 16.11 -3.90 -8.67
N PHE A 164 16.04 -3.46 -7.40
CA PHE A 164 15.29 -4.17 -6.36
C PHE A 164 13.82 -4.29 -6.75
N ALA A 165 13.20 -3.19 -7.14
CA ALA A 165 11.79 -3.16 -7.56
C ALA A 165 11.54 -4.13 -8.73
N GLY A 166 12.37 -4.08 -9.75
CA GLY A 166 12.24 -4.94 -10.93
C GLY A 166 12.39 -6.43 -10.60
N MET A 167 13.35 -6.80 -9.72
CA MET A 167 13.56 -8.19 -9.32
C MET A 167 12.35 -8.74 -8.56
N TYR A 168 11.79 -7.98 -7.64
CA TYR A 168 10.67 -8.45 -6.81
C TYR A 168 9.29 -8.08 -7.36
N GLY A 169 9.22 -7.49 -8.56
CA GLY A 169 7.97 -7.30 -9.30
C GLY A 169 7.14 -6.10 -8.89
N PHE A 170 7.71 -5.14 -8.18
CA PHE A 170 7.05 -3.86 -7.92
C PHE A 170 6.92 -3.02 -9.21
N SER A 171 5.83 -2.26 -9.32
CA SER A 171 5.78 -1.09 -10.18
C SER A 171 6.60 0.03 -9.54
N TYR A 172 7.78 0.30 -10.09
CA TYR A 172 8.64 1.37 -9.58
C TYR A 172 8.15 2.73 -10.07
N GLU A 173 7.65 3.56 -9.17
CA GLU A 173 7.04 4.85 -9.51
C GLU A 173 8.04 6.00 -9.58
N GLY A 174 9.25 5.80 -9.03
CA GLY A 174 10.36 6.73 -9.09
C GLY A 174 10.89 7.14 -7.72
N MET A 175 11.86 8.06 -7.76
CA MET A 175 12.56 8.58 -6.59
C MET A 175 12.27 10.07 -6.40
N ALA A 176 12.27 10.52 -5.15
CA ALA A 176 12.28 11.93 -4.78
C ALA A 176 13.44 12.21 -3.80
N THR A 177 14.21 13.27 -4.10
CA THR A 177 15.35 13.71 -3.29
C THR A 177 15.07 14.98 -2.49
N ASN A 178 13.97 15.66 -2.83
CA ASN A 178 13.53 16.90 -2.20
C ASN A 178 11.99 16.99 -2.21
N LYS A 179 11.44 17.99 -1.50
CA LYS A 179 9.98 18.17 -1.35
C LYS A 179 9.28 18.43 -2.68
N SER A 180 9.88 19.19 -3.59
CA SER A 180 9.27 19.49 -4.89
C SER A 180 9.09 18.23 -5.73
N GLU A 181 10.08 17.35 -5.75
CA GLU A 181 10.02 16.06 -6.42
C GLU A 181 9.00 15.13 -5.73
N ALA A 182 8.97 15.09 -4.39
CA ALA A 182 7.98 14.30 -3.64
C ALA A 182 6.54 14.75 -3.97
N LYS A 183 6.31 16.05 -4.07
CA LYS A 183 5.02 16.61 -4.47
C LYS A 183 4.61 16.21 -5.90
N VAL A 184 5.55 16.24 -6.84
CA VAL A 184 5.30 15.77 -8.22
C VAL A 184 4.99 14.28 -8.23
N LEU A 185 5.79 13.49 -7.50
CA LEU A 185 5.66 12.03 -7.44
C LEU A 185 4.33 11.58 -6.80
N ARG A 186 3.73 12.39 -5.92
CA ARG A 186 2.41 12.17 -5.31
C ARG A 186 1.30 11.91 -6.34
N SER A 187 1.39 12.49 -7.52
CA SER A 187 0.39 12.31 -8.58
C SER A 187 0.26 10.87 -9.08
N LYS A 188 1.17 9.98 -8.68
CA LYS A 188 1.18 8.55 -9.04
C LYS A 188 0.63 7.63 -7.94
N LEU A 189 0.22 8.20 -6.79
CA LEU A 189 -0.41 7.47 -5.67
C LEU A 189 -1.87 7.05 -5.94
#